data_4ba65f394399cb142ad32ebcb4bd1293
#
_entry.id   4ba65f394399cb142ad32ebcb4bd1293
#
_cell.length_a   1.000
_cell.length_b   1.000
_cell.length_c   1.000
_cell.angle_alpha   90.00
_cell.angle_beta   90.00
_cell.angle_gamma   90.00
#
_symmetry.space_group_name_H-M   'P 1'
#
loop_
_entity.id
_entity.type
_entity.pdbx_description
1 polymer ?
#
loop_
_entity_poly.entity_id
_entity_poly.type
_entity_poly.pdbx_seq_one_letter_code
_entity_poly.pdbx_strand_id
1 'polypeptide(L)'
;VITLTFAKELAERLNREPGIKAFLTRDSDTFLALSERVTIARQNNANLFISLHADTLRQKGIRGATVYTLSDRASDRQAQELAE
;
A
#
# COMPACT_ATOMS: atom_id res chain seq x y z
N VAL A 1 3.43 9.64 7.94
CA VAL A 1 2.34 10.63 7.97
C VAL A 1 1.76 10.86 6.59
N ILE A 2 2.62 11.06 5.58
CA ILE A 2 2.14 11.27 4.20
C ILE A 2 1.36 10.07 3.69
N THR A 3 1.89 8.86 3.87
CA THR A 3 1.20 7.65 3.40
C THR A 3 -0.11 7.41 4.14
N LEU A 4 -0.14 7.72 5.44
CA LEU A 4 -1.37 7.60 6.22
C LEU A 4 -2.45 8.56 5.74
N THR A 5 -2.09 9.82 5.48
CA THR A 5 -3.03 10.81 4.97
C THR A 5 -3.60 10.40 3.63
N PHE A 6 -2.73 9.94 2.73
CA PHE A 6 -3.14 9.44 1.42
C PHE A 6 -4.06 8.22 1.55
N ALA A 7 -3.71 7.29 2.43
CA ALA A 7 -4.49 6.07 2.63
C ALA A 7 -5.90 6.39 3.15
N LYS A 8 -6.03 7.32 4.08
CA LYS A 8 -7.34 7.73 4.60
C LYS A 8 -8.22 8.31 3.49
N GLU A 9 -7.66 9.16 2.64
CA GLU A 9 -8.40 9.74 1.53
C GLU A 9 -8.77 8.69 0.49
N LEU A 10 -7.85 7.79 0.16
CA LEU A 10 -8.11 6.71 -0.77
C LEU A 10 -9.23 5.80 -0.26
N ALA A 11 -9.17 5.40 1.02
CA ALA A 11 -10.20 4.55 1.61
C ALA A 11 -11.58 5.24 1.58
N GLU A 12 -11.62 6.53 1.87
CA GLU A 12 -12.86 7.29 1.81
C GLU A 12 -13.45 7.28 0.40
N ARG A 13 -12.62 7.51 -0.61
CA ARG A 13 -13.07 7.51 -2.00
C ARG A 13 -13.53 6.14 -2.46
N LEU A 14 -12.81 5.09 -2.08
CA LEU A 14 -13.19 3.72 -2.43
C LEU A 14 -14.50 3.32 -1.77
N ASN A 15 -14.72 3.74 -0.53
CA ASN A 15 -15.97 3.42 0.17
C ASN A 15 -17.18 4.12 -0.42
N ARG A 16 -17.00 5.13 -1.28
CA ARG A 16 -18.09 5.77 -2.01
C ARG A 16 -18.54 4.95 -3.22
N GLU A 17 -17.70 4.02 -3.67
CA GLU A 17 -18.03 3.21 -4.84
C GLU A 17 -18.90 2.02 -4.44
N PRO A 18 -20.01 1.76 -5.18
CA PRO A 18 -20.84 0.60 -4.89
C PRO A 18 -20.07 -0.71 -5.01
N GLY A 19 -20.24 -1.58 -4.03
CA GLY A 19 -19.59 -2.88 -4.03
C GLY A 19 -18.15 -2.89 -3.52
N ILE A 20 -17.60 -1.74 -3.18
CA ILE A 20 -16.24 -1.65 -2.64
C ILE A 20 -16.30 -1.27 -1.18
N LYS A 21 -15.58 -2.03 -0.36
CA LYS A 21 -15.40 -1.74 1.06
C LYS A 21 -13.91 -1.69 1.36
N ALA A 22 -13.44 -0.52 1.76
CA ALA A 22 -12.03 -0.31 2.09
C ALA A 22 -11.85 -0.06 3.58
N PHE A 23 -10.76 -0.56 4.12
CA PHE A 23 -10.36 -0.29 5.49
C PHE A 23 -8.84 -0.14 5.56
N LEU A 24 -8.38 0.45 6.66
CA LEU A 24 -6.96 0.70 6.87
C LEU A 24 -6.38 -0.30 7.85
N THR A 25 -5.10 -0.64 7.69
CA THR A 25 -4.39 -1.46 8.67
C THR A 25 -4.00 -0.64 9.89
N ARG A 26 -3.92 0.69 9.75
CA ARG A 26 -3.72 1.61 10.87
C ARG A 26 -4.50 2.89 10.63
N ASP A 27 -4.89 3.55 11.70
CA ASP A 27 -5.59 4.84 11.63
C ASP A 27 -4.81 5.97 12.30
N SER A 28 -3.66 5.68 12.86
CA SER A 28 -2.78 6.65 13.51
C SER A 28 -1.35 6.45 13.03
N ASP A 29 -0.48 7.41 13.35
CA ASP A 29 0.92 7.35 12.93
C ASP A 29 1.71 6.38 13.81
N THR A 30 1.40 5.10 13.65
CA THR A 30 2.08 4.00 14.33
C THR A 30 2.75 3.09 13.32
N PHE A 31 3.87 2.50 13.71
CA PHE A 31 4.57 1.55 12.86
C PHE A 31 3.91 0.17 13.00
N LEU A 32 3.65 -0.46 11.86
CA LEU A 32 3.25 -1.86 11.80
C LEU A 32 4.23 -2.60 10.90
N ALA A 33 4.73 -3.74 11.37
CA ALA A 33 5.55 -4.61 10.54
C ALA A 33 4.71 -5.16 9.37
N LEU A 34 5.36 -5.50 8.27
CA LEU A 34 4.65 -6.01 7.09
C LEU A 34 3.81 -7.25 7.43
N SER A 35 4.36 -8.17 8.24
CA SER A 35 3.63 -9.36 8.65
C SER A 35 2.36 -9.02 9.43
N GLU A 36 2.40 -7.98 10.25
CA GLU A 36 1.23 -7.53 11.00
C GLU A 36 0.17 -6.97 10.06
N ARG A 37 0.57 -6.20 9.05
CA ARG A 37 -0.36 -5.64 8.06
C ARG A 37 -1.07 -6.74 7.29
N VAL A 38 -0.33 -7.76 6.86
CA VAL A 38 -0.89 -8.90 6.15
C VAL A 38 -1.88 -9.66 7.03
N THR A 39 -1.53 -9.86 8.30
CA THR A 39 -2.40 -10.53 9.26
C THR A 39 -3.73 -9.77 9.42
N ILE A 40 -3.68 -8.46 9.56
CA ILE A 40 -4.87 -7.62 9.68
C ILE A 40 -5.75 -7.77 8.43
N ALA A 41 -5.14 -7.73 7.24
CA ALA A 41 -5.88 -7.89 5.99
C ALA A 41 -6.59 -9.25 5.93
N ARG A 42 -5.92 -10.31 6.33
CA ARG A 42 -6.50 -11.66 6.35
C ARG A 42 -7.63 -11.79 7.36
N GLN A 43 -7.46 -11.20 8.53
CA GLN A 43 -8.52 -11.22 9.57
C GLN A 43 -9.78 -10.52 9.09
N ASN A 44 -9.67 -9.57 8.20
CA ASN A 44 -10.79 -8.83 7.63
C ASN A 44 -11.26 -9.39 6.28
N ASN A 45 -10.74 -10.53 5.86
CA ASN A 45 -11.11 -11.20 4.61
C ASN A 45 -10.93 -10.31 3.39
N ALA A 46 -9.83 -9.56 3.33
CA ALA A 46 -9.56 -8.66 2.22
C ALA A 46 -9.34 -9.45 0.92
N ASN A 47 -9.94 -8.97 -0.16
CA ASN A 47 -9.72 -9.53 -1.50
C ASN A 47 -8.48 -8.93 -2.15
N LEU A 48 -8.12 -7.72 -1.76
CA LEU A 48 -6.98 -6.99 -2.31
C LEU A 48 -6.26 -6.27 -1.16
N PHE A 49 -4.95 -6.35 -1.18
CA PHE A 49 -4.09 -5.63 -0.24
C PHE A 49 -3.27 -4.62 -1.02
N ILE A 50 -3.34 -3.35 -0.62
CA ILE A 50 -2.58 -2.27 -1.24
C ILE A 50 -1.61 -1.70 -0.22
N SER A 51 -0.32 -1.69 -0.54
CA SER A 51 0.71 -1.02 0.23
C SER A 51 1.02 0.33 -0.40
N LEU A 52 1.02 1.37 0.42
CA LEU A 52 1.34 2.72 -0.01
C LEU A 52 2.72 3.09 0.54
N HIS A 53 3.59 3.52 -0.35
CA HIS A 53 4.95 3.88 -0.02
C HIS A 53 5.29 5.28 -0.54
N ALA A 54 6.11 6.00 0.22
CA ALA A 54 6.70 7.26 -0.20
C ALA A 54 8.21 7.13 -0.07
N ASP A 55 8.78 6.25 -0.89
CA ASP A 55 10.17 5.87 -0.78
C ASP A 55 11.08 6.75 -1.64
N THR A 56 12.32 6.87 -1.21
CA THR A 56 13.36 7.52 -2.00
C THR A 56 13.96 6.48 -2.93
N LEU A 57 13.89 6.76 -4.23
CA LEU A 57 14.51 5.91 -5.23
C LEU A 57 15.96 6.34 -5.49
N ARG A 58 16.79 5.38 -5.93
CA ARG A 58 18.18 5.66 -6.26
C ARG A 58 18.33 6.66 -7.39
N GLN A 59 17.44 6.60 -8.37
CA GLN A 59 17.44 7.54 -9.48
C GLN A 59 16.76 8.83 -9.08
N LYS A 60 17.48 9.93 -9.19
CA LYS A 60 16.93 11.26 -8.91
C LYS A 60 16.08 11.72 -10.09
N GLY A 61 15.08 12.54 -9.80
CA GLY A 61 14.22 13.13 -10.81
C GLY A 61 13.03 12.29 -11.21
N ILE A 62 12.86 11.11 -10.64
CA ILE A 62 11.67 10.30 -10.88
C ILE A 62 10.50 10.92 -10.13
N ARG A 63 9.41 11.16 -10.84
CA ARG A 63 8.20 11.76 -10.28
C ARG A 63 6.97 10.97 -10.71
N GLY A 64 5.90 11.13 -9.94
CA GLY A 64 4.61 10.53 -10.22
C GLY A 64 4.40 9.27 -9.39
N ALA A 65 3.36 8.54 -9.76
CA ALA A 65 2.99 7.33 -9.07
C ALA A 65 3.32 6.10 -9.91
N THR A 66 3.77 5.06 -9.26
CA THR A 66 4.00 3.77 -9.89
C THR A 66 3.23 2.71 -9.11
N VAL A 67 2.60 1.80 -9.82
CA VAL A 67 1.88 0.68 -9.22
C VAL A 67 2.64 -0.60 -9.55
N TYR A 68 2.94 -1.36 -8.50
CA TYR A 68 3.57 -2.67 -8.64
C TYR A 68 2.60 -3.74 -8.18
N THR A 69 2.57 -4.84 -8.90
CA THR A 69 1.78 -6.01 -8.49
C THR A 69 2.72 -7.12 -8.09
N LEU A 70 2.28 -7.93 -7.12
CA LEU A 70 3.08 -9.06 -6.69
C LEU A 70 3.07 -10.14 -7.75
N SER A 71 4.25 -10.67 -8.06
CA SER A 71 4.42 -11.79 -8.97
C SER A 71 5.45 -12.76 -8.37
N ASP A 72 5.61 -13.92 -9.00
CA ASP A 72 6.61 -14.88 -8.55
C ASP A 72 8.03 -14.33 -8.65
N ARG A 73 8.22 -13.35 -9.53
CA ARG A 73 9.52 -12.73 -9.76
C ARG A 73 9.31 -11.24 -10.05
N ALA A 74 10.12 -10.40 -9.41
CA ALA A 74 10.07 -8.97 -9.68
C ALA A 74 10.45 -8.69 -11.14
N SER A 75 9.70 -7.78 -11.78
CA SER A 75 9.92 -7.44 -13.19
C SER A 75 11.13 -6.55 -13.40
N ASP A 76 11.53 -5.79 -12.39
CA ASP A 76 12.72 -4.95 -12.46
C ASP A 76 13.30 -4.75 -11.04
N ARG A 77 14.45 -4.05 -11.01
CA ARG A 77 15.16 -3.84 -9.74
C ARG A 77 14.36 -2.98 -8.77
N GLN A 78 13.66 -1.96 -9.26
CA GLN A 78 12.86 -1.11 -8.39
C GLN A 78 11.73 -1.89 -7.73
N ALA A 79 11.03 -2.70 -8.49
CA ALA A 79 9.98 -3.54 -7.96
C ALA A 79 10.53 -4.49 -6.90
N GLN A 80 11.69 -5.07 -7.14
CA GLN A 80 12.34 -5.97 -6.19
C GLN A 80 12.71 -5.24 -4.90
N GLU A 81 13.27 -4.05 -5.00
CA GLU A 81 13.64 -3.25 -3.83
C GLU A 81 12.42 -2.87 -2.99
N LEU A 82 11.32 -2.52 -3.63
CA LEU A 82 10.10 -2.11 -2.93
C LEU A 82 9.35 -3.29 -2.31
N ALA A 83 9.48 -4.47 -2.89
CA ALA A 83 8.81 -5.67 -2.37
C ALA A 83 9.47 -6.23 -1.11
N GLU A 84 10.72 -5.89 -0.88
CA GLU A 84 11.44 -6.26 0.34
C GLU A 84 11.10 -5.29 1.47
#